data_9728193c0ec775d96ed8b3bdf4364070
#
_entry.id   9728193c0ec775d96ed8b3bdf4364070
#
_cell.length_a   1.000
_cell.length_b   1.000
_cell.length_c   1.000
_cell.angle_alpha   90.00
_cell.angle_beta   90.00
_cell.angle_gamma   90.00
#
_symmetry.space_group_name_H-M   'P 1'
#
loop_
_entity.id
_entity.type
_entity.pdbx_description
1 polymer ?
#
loop_
_entity_poly.entity_id
_entity_poly.type
_entity_poly.pdbx_seq_one_letter_code
_entity_poly.pdbx_strand_id
1 'polypeptide(L)'
;MESSEKYFFELIQMGLFHRFVLSGTPNADEWAKVYDIANNQTLLGVLFPVIERLPQEQRPPRDILFSWYASSCKIREMNKQLNTQVVSLYRGLSLKGVKSSVLKGQGVALYYPDPMLRNPGDIDIWLTGGRKRIVSLLKKLDVDIGEIVYHHVDAFFFTDTDVEVHFRPTWLWNPIHNIRLQNWFDKVAPYQMANSVMISEGGERIACPTRDFNAVFLLIHIYRHFFDEGIGLRQLMDYYYCIISCLL
;
A
#
# COMPACT_ATOMS: atom_id res chain seq x y z
N MET A 1 20.00 7.49 19.60
CA MET A 1 19.79 6.74 18.33
C MET A 1 20.99 5.82 18.17
N GLU A 2 20.77 4.52 18.11
CA GLU A 2 21.83 3.55 17.84
C GLU A 2 22.40 3.77 16.43
N SER A 3 23.65 3.32 16.19
CA SER A 3 24.30 3.47 14.87
C SER A 3 23.50 2.78 13.75
N SER A 4 22.92 1.61 14.01
CA SER A 4 22.05 0.87 13.09
C SER A 4 20.78 1.62 12.71
N GLU A 5 20.12 2.27 13.68
CA GLU A 5 18.95 3.13 13.39
C GLU A 5 19.34 4.32 12.51
N LYS A 6 20.51 4.93 12.77
CA LYS A 6 21.02 6.03 11.96
C LYS A 6 21.23 5.57 10.50
N TYR A 7 21.90 4.44 10.28
CA TYR A 7 22.13 3.90 8.94
C TYR A 7 20.83 3.54 8.23
N PHE A 8 19.85 2.98 8.95
CA PHE A 8 18.53 2.71 8.40
C PHE A 8 17.85 3.99 7.89
N PHE A 9 17.85 5.07 8.69
CA PHE A 9 17.28 6.35 8.25
C PHE A 9 18.08 7.00 7.11
N GLU A 10 19.40 6.82 7.07
CA GLU A 10 20.21 7.27 5.95
C GLU A 10 19.86 6.54 4.66
N LEU A 11 19.60 5.22 4.69
CA LEU A 11 19.10 4.47 3.53
C LEU A 11 17.75 5.02 3.03
N ILE A 12 16.82 5.32 3.93
CA ILE A 12 15.56 5.98 3.56
C ILE A 12 15.84 7.32 2.88
N GLN A 13 16.68 8.16 3.48
CA GLN A 13 17.06 9.46 2.90
C GLN A 13 17.73 9.32 1.53
N MET A 14 18.55 8.30 1.34
CA MET A 14 19.16 8.00 0.04
C MET A 14 18.13 7.63 -1.01
N GLY A 15 17.11 6.88 -0.63
CA GLY A 15 15.99 6.52 -1.51
C GLY A 15 15.12 7.71 -1.89
N LEU A 16 14.96 8.67 -1.00
CA LEU A 16 14.06 9.82 -1.17
C LEU A 16 14.74 11.09 -1.72
N PHE A 17 16.03 11.34 -1.37
CA PHE A 17 16.67 12.65 -1.54
C PHE A 17 18.03 12.61 -2.26
N HIS A 18 18.30 11.61 -3.10
CA HIS A 18 19.54 11.56 -3.91
C HIS A 18 20.86 11.66 -3.13
N ARG A 19 20.91 11.13 -1.90
CA ARG A 19 22.18 10.86 -1.24
C ARG A 19 22.79 9.56 -1.82
N PHE A 20 24.11 9.44 -1.83
CA PHE A 20 24.78 8.32 -2.50
C PHE A 20 25.65 7.48 -1.57
N VAL A 21 25.91 7.92 -0.35
CA VAL A 21 26.79 7.25 0.62
C VAL A 21 26.26 7.35 2.04
N LEU A 22 26.53 6.34 2.84
CA LEU A 22 26.30 6.37 4.28
C LEU A 22 27.36 7.23 4.98
N SER A 23 27.06 7.73 6.16
CA SER A 23 27.98 8.53 6.97
C SER A 23 29.15 7.74 7.55
N GLY A 24 29.13 6.42 7.42
CA GLY A 24 30.18 5.50 7.88
C GLY A 24 30.04 4.15 7.20
N THR A 25 30.84 3.17 7.63
CA THR A 25 30.82 1.80 7.13
C THR A 25 30.23 0.89 8.20
N PRO A 26 28.98 0.42 8.07
CA PRO A 26 28.37 -0.46 9.05
C PRO A 26 29.11 -1.80 9.11
N ASN A 27 29.34 -2.33 10.31
CA ASN A 27 29.84 -3.69 10.50
C ASN A 27 28.72 -4.74 10.32
N ALA A 28 29.06 -6.03 10.40
CA ALA A 28 28.11 -7.13 10.17
C ALA A 28 26.89 -7.10 11.14
N ASP A 29 27.13 -6.80 12.41
CA ASP A 29 26.06 -6.76 13.44
C ASP A 29 25.15 -5.54 13.22
N GLU A 30 25.70 -4.42 12.81
CA GLU A 30 24.92 -3.23 12.46
C GLU A 30 24.06 -3.48 11.22
N TRP A 31 24.60 -4.14 10.18
CA TRP A 31 23.84 -4.53 9.01
C TRP A 31 22.72 -5.53 9.31
N ALA A 32 22.95 -6.50 10.21
CA ALA A 32 21.90 -7.42 10.64
C ALA A 32 20.75 -6.65 11.29
N LYS A 33 21.05 -5.71 12.20
CA LYS A 33 20.03 -4.85 12.83
C LYS A 33 19.31 -3.95 11.81
N VAL A 34 20.03 -3.37 10.84
CA VAL A 34 19.42 -2.56 9.76
C VAL A 34 18.45 -3.40 8.94
N TYR A 35 18.80 -4.65 8.62
CA TYR A 35 17.92 -5.58 7.94
C TYR A 35 16.64 -5.86 8.75
N ASP A 36 16.78 -6.16 10.04
CA ASP A 36 15.66 -6.43 10.92
C ASP A 36 14.72 -5.23 11.06
N ILE A 37 15.27 -4.02 11.20
CA ILE A 37 14.48 -2.78 11.23
C ILE A 37 13.73 -2.61 9.90
N ALA A 38 14.41 -2.77 8.77
CA ALA A 38 13.80 -2.65 7.45
C ALA A 38 12.68 -3.69 7.22
N ASN A 39 12.89 -4.92 7.70
CA ASN A 39 11.88 -5.98 7.64
C ASN A 39 10.66 -5.63 8.49
N ASN A 40 10.85 -5.24 9.74
CA ASN A 40 9.77 -4.86 10.66
C ASN A 40 8.99 -3.64 10.18
N GLN A 41 9.64 -2.73 9.45
CA GLN A 41 9.01 -1.57 8.83
C GLN A 41 8.45 -1.84 7.41
N THR A 42 8.54 -3.10 6.94
CA THR A 42 8.08 -3.53 5.61
C THR A 42 8.68 -2.74 4.45
N LEU A 43 9.98 -2.39 4.57
CA LEU A 43 10.73 -1.56 3.61
C LEU A 43 11.84 -2.31 2.85
N LEU A 44 11.99 -3.64 3.05
CA LEU A 44 13.06 -4.42 2.40
C LEU A 44 13.10 -4.22 0.88
N GLY A 45 11.95 -4.33 0.21
CA GLY A 45 11.88 -4.19 -1.24
C GLY A 45 12.28 -2.79 -1.70
N VAL A 46 11.73 -1.75 -1.06
CA VAL A 46 11.96 -0.35 -1.45
C VAL A 46 13.40 0.09 -1.22
N LEU A 47 14.06 -0.44 -0.18
CA LEU A 47 15.45 -0.11 0.14
C LEU A 47 16.47 -0.93 -0.65
N PHE A 48 16.10 -2.06 -1.24
CA PHE A 48 17.06 -2.90 -1.97
C PHE A 48 17.78 -2.17 -3.11
N PRO A 49 17.11 -1.41 -4.00
CA PRO A 49 17.79 -0.64 -5.04
C PRO A 49 18.74 0.45 -4.50
N VAL A 50 18.52 0.90 -3.26
CA VAL A 50 19.43 1.84 -2.58
C VAL A 50 20.72 1.12 -2.19
N ILE A 51 20.57 -0.10 -1.61
CA ILE A 51 21.71 -0.93 -1.19
C ILE A 51 22.58 -1.35 -2.38
N GLU A 52 21.97 -1.69 -3.52
CA GLU A 52 22.70 -2.05 -4.74
C GLU A 52 23.60 -0.90 -5.25
N ARG A 53 23.22 0.35 -4.98
CA ARG A 53 23.97 1.55 -5.39
C ARG A 53 25.05 1.99 -4.40
N LEU A 54 25.10 1.39 -3.20
CA LEU A 54 26.15 1.69 -2.21
C LEU A 54 27.54 1.35 -2.77
N PRO A 55 28.59 2.14 -2.42
CA PRO A 55 29.97 1.76 -2.61
C PRO A 55 30.25 0.38 -2.00
N GLN A 56 31.16 -0.39 -2.62
CA GLN A 56 31.43 -1.77 -2.22
C GLN A 56 31.79 -1.91 -0.74
N GLU A 57 32.55 -0.97 -0.22
CA GLU A 57 33.01 -0.92 1.18
C GLU A 57 31.89 -0.64 2.18
N GLN A 58 30.77 -0.10 1.72
CA GLN A 58 29.59 0.20 2.54
C GLN A 58 28.46 -0.82 2.39
N ARG A 59 28.59 -1.80 1.49
CA ARG A 59 27.55 -2.82 1.30
C ARG A 59 27.48 -3.81 2.46
N PRO A 60 26.29 -4.40 2.70
CA PRO A 60 26.17 -5.46 3.69
C PRO A 60 27.04 -6.68 3.33
N PRO A 61 27.42 -7.51 4.33
CA PRO A 61 28.00 -8.82 4.10
C PRO A 61 27.18 -9.66 3.11
N ARG A 62 27.83 -10.61 2.44
CA ARG A 62 27.23 -11.38 1.34
C ARG A 62 25.96 -12.14 1.75
N ASP A 63 25.92 -12.70 2.93
CA ASP A 63 24.78 -13.42 3.49
C ASP A 63 23.55 -12.52 3.71
N ILE A 64 23.77 -11.32 4.29
CA ILE A 64 22.73 -10.33 4.50
C ILE A 64 22.25 -9.74 3.15
N LEU A 65 23.19 -9.45 2.24
CA LEU A 65 22.86 -8.96 0.90
C LEU A 65 22.03 -10.00 0.13
N PHE A 66 22.37 -11.29 0.22
CA PHE A 66 21.61 -12.37 -0.39
C PHE A 66 20.22 -12.50 0.21
N SER A 67 20.09 -12.40 1.53
CA SER A 67 18.79 -12.41 2.23
C SER A 67 17.90 -11.25 1.78
N TRP A 68 18.48 -10.07 1.59
CA TRP A 68 17.77 -8.89 1.10
C TRP A 68 17.31 -9.05 -0.35
N TYR A 69 18.19 -9.55 -1.20
CA TYR A 69 17.85 -9.88 -2.59
C TYR A 69 16.71 -10.90 -2.66
N ALA A 70 16.80 -12.00 -1.91
CA ALA A 70 15.76 -13.03 -1.87
C ALA A 70 14.41 -12.47 -1.40
N SER A 71 14.42 -11.62 -0.37
CA SER A 71 13.22 -10.92 0.12
C SER A 71 12.62 -10.01 -0.95
N SER A 72 13.45 -9.27 -1.69
CA SER A 72 13.00 -8.39 -2.77
C SER A 72 12.40 -9.18 -3.93
N CYS A 73 12.97 -10.32 -4.30
CA CYS A 73 12.40 -11.23 -5.29
C CYS A 73 11.03 -11.77 -4.83
N LYS A 74 10.93 -12.19 -3.57
CA LYS A 74 9.66 -12.66 -2.98
C LYS A 74 8.59 -11.57 -3.04
N ILE A 75 8.92 -10.33 -2.67
CA ILE A 75 8.02 -9.17 -2.74
C ILE A 75 7.52 -8.95 -4.17
N ARG A 76 8.39 -9.07 -5.18
CA ARG A 76 7.98 -8.97 -6.58
C ARG A 76 6.99 -10.06 -6.99
N GLU A 77 7.24 -11.31 -6.61
CA GLU A 77 6.32 -12.42 -6.93
C GLU A 77 4.97 -12.24 -6.21
N MET A 78 4.96 -11.82 -4.95
CA MET A 78 3.73 -11.50 -4.24
C MET A 78 2.95 -10.37 -4.92
N ASN A 79 3.62 -9.32 -5.41
CA ASN A 79 2.96 -8.24 -6.15
C ASN A 79 2.40 -8.71 -7.51
N LYS A 80 3.08 -9.61 -8.23
CA LYS A 80 2.53 -10.19 -9.47
C LYS A 80 1.24 -10.96 -9.20
N GLN A 81 1.24 -11.79 -8.15
CA GLN A 81 0.06 -12.53 -7.74
C GLN A 81 -1.07 -11.58 -7.35
N LEU A 82 -0.78 -10.60 -6.48
CA LEU A 82 -1.76 -9.63 -6.01
C LEU A 82 -2.34 -8.79 -7.16
N ASN A 83 -1.52 -8.37 -8.14
CA ASN A 83 -1.98 -7.68 -9.34
C ASN A 83 -3.00 -8.54 -10.12
N THR A 84 -2.73 -9.82 -10.28
CA THR A 84 -3.63 -10.77 -10.96
C THR A 84 -4.94 -10.91 -10.20
N GLN A 85 -4.89 -11.03 -8.89
CA GLN A 85 -6.08 -11.15 -8.03
C GLN A 85 -6.93 -9.88 -8.04
N VAL A 86 -6.30 -8.71 -7.95
CA VAL A 86 -6.97 -7.40 -8.02
C VAL A 86 -7.70 -7.23 -9.36
N VAL A 87 -7.04 -7.55 -10.47
CA VAL A 87 -7.65 -7.48 -11.81
C VAL A 87 -8.84 -8.45 -11.92
N SER A 88 -8.67 -9.69 -11.45
CA SER A 88 -9.73 -10.71 -11.46
C SER A 88 -10.94 -10.27 -10.64
N LEU A 89 -10.72 -9.75 -9.44
CA LEU A 89 -11.79 -9.25 -8.56
C LEU A 89 -12.52 -8.06 -9.20
N TYR A 90 -11.77 -7.07 -9.66
CA TYR A 90 -12.33 -5.87 -10.32
C TYR A 90 -13.18 -6.26 -11.54
N ARG A 91 -12.67 -7.15 -12.39
CA ARG A 91 -13.37 -7.66 -13.58
C ARG A 91 -14.63 -8.43 -13.19
N GLY A 92 -14.54 -9.34 -12.21
CA GLY A 92 -15.67 -10.11 -11.70
C GLY A 92 -16.81 -9.22 -11.22
N LEU A 93 -16.51 -8.17 -10.45
CA LEU A 93 -17.49 -7.18 -9.99
C LEU A 93 -18.05 -6.36 -11.16
N SER A 94 -17.22 -5.93 -12.09
CA SER A 94 -17.63 -5.16 -13.28
C SER A 94 -18.60 -5.93 -14.17
N LEU A 95 -18.36 -7.22 -14.41
CA LEU A 95 -19.26 -8.12 -15.16
C LEU A 95 -20.63 -8.27 -14.49
N LYS A 96 -20.73 -8.04 -13.19
CA LYS A 96 -21.99 -8.01 -12.44
C LYS A 96 -22.62 -6.60 -12.37
N GLY A 97 -22.08 -5.63 -13.12
CA GLY A 97 -22.54 -4.24 -13.13
C GLY A 97 -22.21 -3.47 -11.87
N VAL A 98 -21.23 -3.93 -11.08
CA VAL A 98 -20.81 -3.30 -9.83
C VAL A 98 -19.66 -2.35 -10.11
N LYS A 99 -19.84 -1.06 -9.81
CA LYS A 99 -18.77 -0.07 -9.87
C LYS A 99 -17.92 -0.17 -8.61
N SER A 100 -16.62 -0.31 -8.80
CA SER A 100 -15.64 -0.44 -7.71
C SER A 100 -14.38 0.36 -8.02
N SER A 101 -13.62 0.67 -6.98
CA SER A 101 -12.31 1.34 -7.08
C SER A 101 -11.36 0.71 -6.06
N VAL A 102 -10.16 0.33 -6.47
CA VAL A 102 -9.16 -0.30 -5.59
C VAL A 102 -8.48 0.78 -4.77
N LEU A 103 -8.70 0.75 -3.46
CA LEU A 103 -8.07 1.68 -2.51
C LEU A 103 -6.64 1.21 -2.19
N LYS A 104 -5.81 2.13 -1.69
CA LYS A 104 -4.46 1.80 -1.19
C LYS A 104 -3.66 0.83 -2.10
N GLY A 105 -2.92 -0.10 -1.50
CA GLY A 105 -2.29 -1.26 -2.12
C GLY A 105 -1.67 -0.98 -3.48
N GLN A 106 -2.16 -1.67 -4.48
CA GLN A 106 -1.63 -1.65 -5.84
C GLN A 106 -1.82 -0.30 -6.55
N GLY A 107 -2.88 0.44 -6.23
CA GLY A 107 -3.09 1.79 -6.77
C GLY A 107 -2.07 2.80 -6.25
N VAL A 108 -1.69 2.71 -4.98
CA VAL A 108 -0.66 3.58 -4.36
C VAL A 108 0.74 3.14 -4.76
N ALA A 109 0.96 1.85 -4.99
CA ALA A 109 2.25 1.35 -5.47
C ALA A 109 2.71 2.05 -6.76
N LEU A 110 1.78 2.49 -7.61
CA LEU A 110 2.10 3.23 -8.85
C LEU A 110 2.81 4.58 -8.63
N TYR A 111 2.81 5.10 -7.42
CA TYR A 111 3.55 6.32 -7.08
C TYR A 111 5.04 6.04 -6.77
N TYR A 112 5.40 4.78 -6.51
CA TYR A 112 6.78 4.39 -6.23
C TYR A 112 7.62 4.32 -7.50
N PRO A 113 8.94 4.54 -7.41
CA PRO A 113 9.86 4.37 -8.55
C PRO A 113 9.80 2.96 -9.16
N ASP A 114 9.60 1.95 -8.32
CA ASP A 114 9.32 0.57 -8.72
C ASP A 114 8.12 0.03 -7.92
N PRO A 115 6.92 0.01 -8.53
CA PRO A 115 5.70 -0.47 -7.88
C PRO A 115 5.81 -1.90 -7.34
N MET A 116 6.64 -2.74 -7.98
CA MET A 116 6.78 -4.15 -7.63
C MET A 116 7.62 -4.38 -6.36
N LEU A 117 8.30 -3.37 -5.86
CA LEU A 117 9.11 -3.42 -4.65
C LEU A 117 8.41 -2.84 -3.40
N ARG A 118 7.24 -2.23 -3.57
CA ARG A 118 6.41 -1.89 -2.42
C ARG A 118 5.90 -3.18 -1.77
N ASN A 119 6.11 -3.32 -0.45
CA ASN A 119 5.64 -4.52 0.25
C ASN A 119 4.11 -4.63 0.13
N PRO A 120 3.58 -5.74 -0.42
CA PRO A 120 2.14 -5.94 -0.59
C PRO A 120 1.45 -6.17 0.76
N GLY A 121 0.13 -6.08 0.76
CA GLY A 121 -0.76 -6.38 1.87
C GLY A 121 -2.07 -6.97 1.34
N ASP A 122 -3.16 -6.60 1.97
CA ASP A 122 -4.52 -6.91 1.63
C ASP A 122 -5.02 -6.19 0.35
N ILE A 123 -6.19 -6.60 -0.12
CA ILE A 123 -6.92 -5.90 -1.18
C ILE A 123 -8.05 -5.09 -0.57
N ASP A 124 -7.92 -3.77 -0.59
CA ASP A 124 -8.99 -2.85 -0.24
C ASP A 124 -9.78 -2.48 -1.51
N ILE A 125 -11.06 -2.79 -1.57
CA ILE A 125 -11.89 -2.43 -2.71
C ILE A 125 -13.14 -1.66 -2.28
N TRP A 126 -13.30 -0.45 -2.81
CA TRP A 126 -14.43 0.41 -2.50
C TRP A 126 -15.57 0.21 -3.48
N LEU A 127 -16.77 -0.11 -2.96
CA LEU A 127 -18.01 -0.23 -3.69
C LEU A 127 -18.98 0.87 -3.28
N THR A 128 -19.73 1.38 -4.23
CA THR A 128 -20.81 2.33 -3.96
C THR A 128 -22.14 1.61 -3.65
N GLY A 129 -22.98 2.24 -2.82
CA GLY A 129 -24.33 1.72 -2.55
C GLY A 129 -24.66 1.42 -1.07
N GLY A 130 -23.68 1.64 -0.19
CA GLY A 130 -23.84 1.51 1.26
C GLY A 130 -23.88 0.07 1.78
N ARG A 131 -23.66 -0.07 3.11
CA ARG A 131 -23.44 -1.34 3.81
C ARG A 131 -24.48 -2.43 3.49
N LYS A 132 -25.77 -2.11 3.63
CA LYS A 132 -26.84 -3.12 3.45
C LYS A 132 -26.84 -3.72 2.03
N ARG A 133 -26.68 -2.85 1.01
CA ARG A 133 -26.68 -3.27 -0.39
C ARG A 133 -25.45 -4.11 -0.72
N ILE A 134 -24.27 -3.70 -0.23
CA ILE A 134 -23.00 -4.40 -0.48
C ILE A 134 -23.01 -5.77 0.19
N VAL A 135 -23.39 -5.87 1.45
CA VAL A 135 -23.50 -7.17 2.15
C VAL A 135 -24.50 -8.10 1.46
N SER A 136 -25.66 -7.56 1.03
CA SER A 136 -26.64 -8.35 0.26
C SER A 136 -26.08 -8.80 -1.10
N LEU A 137 -25.27 -7.97 -1.75
CA LEU A 137 -24.60 -8.32 -3.00
C LEU A 137 -23.60 -9.46 -2.81
N LEU A 138 -22.72 -9.36 -1.82
CA LEU A 138 -21.72 -10.40 -1.52
C LEU A 138 -22.39 -11.76 -1.26
N LYS A 139 -23.47 -11.77 -0.46
CA LYS A 139 -24.26 -12.99 -0.22
C LYS A 139 -24.91 -13.55 -1.51
N LYS A 140 -25.36 -12.69 -2.43
CA LYS A 140 -25.93 -13.14 -3.72
C LYS A 140 -24.87 -13.67 -4.67
N LEU A 141 -23.61 -13.26 -4.49
CA LEU A 141 -22.46 -13.76 -5.24
C LEU A 141 -21.86 -15.03 -4.64
N ASP A 142 -22.50 -15.56 -3.56
CA ASP A 142 -22.02 -16.73 -2.80
C ASP A 142 -20.59 -16.53 -2.25
N VAL A 143 -20.29 -15.30 -1.81
CA VAL A 143 -19.02 -14.95 -1.18
C VAL A 143 -19.19 -15.04 0.32
N ASP A 144 -18.35 -15.84 0.95
CA ASP A 144 -18.28 -15.89 2.41
C ASP A 144 -17.76 -14.55 2.94
N ILE A 145 -18.37 -14.08 4.02
CA ILE A 145 -18.03 -12.80 4.66
C ILE A 145 -17.63 -13.03 6.12
N GLY A 146 -16.61 -12.27 6.55
CA GLY A 146 -16.12 -12.24 7.92
C GLY A 146 -16.73 -11.11 8.75
N GLU A 147 -15.87 -10.41 9.47
CA GLU A 147 -16.28 -9.30 10.32
C GLU A 147 -16.83 -8.13 9.50
N ILE A 148 -17.86 -7.50 10.05
CA ILE A 148 -18.43 -6.29 9.47
C ILE A 148 -18.19 -5.14 10.43
N VAL A 149 -17.26 -4.27 10.08
CA VAL A 149 -16.95 -3.07 10.84
C VAL A 149 -17.68 -1.83 10.29
N TYR A 150 -17.34 -0.64 10.79
CA TYR A 150 -18.04 0.60 10.41
C TYR A 150 -17.89 0.92 8.91
N HIS A 151 -16.76 0.68 8.28
CA HIS A 151 -16.41 1.14 6.94
C HIS A 151 -16.19 0.03 5.91
N HIS A 152 -15.92 -1.21 6.34
CA HIS A 152 -15.75 -2.35 5.44
C HIS A 152 -16.39 -3.64 5.98
N VAL A 153 -16.31 -4.68 5.19
CA VAL A 153 -16.59 -6.08 5.53
C VAL A 153 -15.47 -6.93 4.93
N ASP A 154 -14.97 -7.88 5.71
CA ASP A 154 -14.06 -8.90 5.21
C ASP A 154 -14.81 -9.84 4.27
N ALA A 155 -14.20 -10.14 3.13
CA ALA A 155 -14.82 -10.98 2.10
C ALA A 155 -13.79 -11.99 1.55
N PHE A 156 -14.10 -13.27 1.61
CA PHE A 156 -13.18 -14.36 1.28
C PHE A 156 -13.26 -14.73 -0.21
N PHE A 157 -12.71 -13.85 -1.07
CA PHE A 157 -12.63 -14.11 -2.51
C PHE A 157 -11.45 -15.02 -2.88
N PHE A 158 -10.41 -15.04 -2.06
CA PHE A 158 -9.19 -15.80 -2.25
C PHE A 158 -8.82 -16.54 -0.96
N THR A 159 -8.07 -17.63 -1.08
CA THR A 159 -7.61 -18.45 0.07
C THR A 159 -6.32 -17.91 0.71
N ASP A 160 -5.60 -17.06 -0.01
CA ASP A 160 -4.25 -16.61 0.29
C ASP A 160 -4.09 -15.09 0.32
N THR A 161 -5.19 -14.37 0.19
CA THR A 161 -5.20 -12.90 0.20
C THR A 161 -6.48 -12.39 0.85
N ASP A 162 -6.33 -11.57 1.87
CA ASP A 162 -7.44 -10.91 2.55
C ASP A 162 -8.01 -9.80 1.67
N VAL A 163 -9.33 -9.69 1.65
CA VAL A 163 -10.06 -8.68 0.88
C VAL A 163 -11.01 -7.93 1.80
N GLU A 164 -10.79 -6.63 1.91
CA GLU A 164 -11.69 -5.70 2.59
C GLU A 164 -12.61 -5.00 1.57
N VAL A 165 -13.89 -5.27 1.63
CA VAL A 165 -14.89 -4.60 0.79
C VAL A 165 -15.43 -3.37 1.51
N HIS A 166 -14.94 -2.22 1.10
CA HIS A 166 -15.29 -0.93 1.69
C HIS A 166 -16.62 -0.41 1.14
N PHE A 167 -17.55 -0.07 2.02
CA PHE A 167 -18.73 0.73 1.70
C PHE A 167 -18.52 2.21 1.99
N ARG A 168 -17.43 2.55 2.66
CA ARG A 168 -16.88 3.89 2.87
C ARG A 168 -15.35 3.80 2.86
N PRO A 169 -14.62 4.70 2.20
CA PRO A 169 -13.15 4.62 2.16
C PRO A 169 -12.51 4.65 3.55
N THR A 170 -12.95 5.57 4.41
CA THR A 170 -12.53 5.71 5.82
C THR A 170 -13.53 6.57 6.59
N TRP A 171 -13.22 6.94 7.82
CA TRP A 171 -14.06 7.75 8.69
C TRP A 171 -13.24 8.56 9.70
N LEU A 172 -13.89 9.50 10.40
CA LEU A 172 -13.30 10.33 11.45
C LEU A 172 -14.10 10.20 12.75
N TRP A 173 -13.41 10.26 13.88
CA TRP A 173 -14.01 10.17 15.23
C TRP A 173 -14.99 11.33 15.51
N ASN A 174 -14.66 12.55 15.08
CA ASN A 174 -15.55 13.70 15.28
C ASN A 174 -16.75 13.58 14.34
N PRO A 175 -18.02 13.54 14.88
CA PRO A 175 -19.21 13.33 14.07
C PRO A 175 -19.43 14.40 12.99
N ILE A 176 -19.15 15.66 13.30
CA ILE A 176 -19.34 16.79 12.36
C ILE A 176 -18.34 16.65 11.19
N HIS A 177 -17.08 16.42 11.51
CA HIS A 177 -16.04 16.23 10.50
C HIS A 177 -16.28 14.95 9.69
N ASN A 178 -16.76 13.89 10.33
CA ASN A 178 -17.11 12.66 9.63
C ASN A 178 -18.28 12.86 8.66
N ILE A 179 -19.34 13.56 9.03
CA ILE A 179 -20.44 13.87 8.10
C ILE A 179 -19.92 14.64 6.88
N ARG A 180 -19.07 15.65 7.08
CA ARG A 180 -18.46 16.41 5.97
C ARG A 180 -17.60 15.51 5.08
N LEU A 181 -16.80 14.63 5.68
CA LEU A 181 -15.96 13.67 4.97
C LEU A 181 -16.80 12.69 4.14
N GLN A 182 -17.86 12.13 4.72
CA GLN A 182 -18.73 11.19 3.99
C GLN A 182 -19.44 11.88 2.83
N ASN A 183 -19.94 13.09 3.02
CA ASN A 183 -20.55 13.87 1.94
C ASN A 183 -19.54 14.19 0.81
N TRP A 184 -18.29 14.42 1.16
CA TRP A 184 -17.22 14.59 0.17
C TRP A 184 -16.95 13.30 -0.59
N PHE A 185 -16.86 12.14 0.10
CA PHE A 185 -16.70 10.84 -0.56
C PHE A 185 -17.86 10.56 -1.53
N ASP A 186 -19.09 10.78 -1.11
CA ASP A 186 -20.26 10.56 -1.97
C ASP A 186 -20.21 11.46 -3.23
N LYS A 187 -19.80 12.72 -3.08
CA LYS A 187 -19.66 13.67 -4.19
C LYS A 187 -18.59 13.26 -5.18
N VAL A 188 -17.44 12.76 -4.71
CA VAL A 188 -16.28 12.44 -5.58
C VAL A 188 -16.27 10.97 -6.06
N ALA A 189 -17.09 10.09 -5.48
CA ALA A 189 -17.14 8.68 -5.81
C ALA A 189 -17.25 8.40 -7.32
N PRO A 190 -18.11 9.08 -8.10
CA PRO A 190 -18.22 8.82 -9.54
C PRO A 190 -16.88 9.01 -10.29
N TYR A 191 -16.07 10.00 -9.89
CA TYR A 191 -14.76 10.25 -10.49
C TYR A 191 -13.76 9.16 -10.11
N GLN A 192 -13.78 8.72 -8.84
CA GLN A 192 -12.88 7.68 -8.35
C GLN A 192 -13.17 6.31 -8.98
N MET A 193 -14.45 6.01 -9.23
CA MET A 193 -14.88 4.78 -9.93
C MET A 193 -14.59 4.81 -11.44
N ALA A 194 -14.36 5.99 -12.00
CA ALA A 194 -14.06 6.17 -13.42
C ALA A 194 -12.55 6.35 -13.71
N ASN A 195 -11.74 6.67 -12.70
CA ASN A 195 -10.31 6.88 -12.86
C ASN A 195 -9.58 5.55 -13.10
N SER A 196 -9.25 5.29 -14.35
CA SER A 196 -8.75 3.99 -14.82
C SER A 196 -7.23 4.02 -14.99
N VAL A 197 -6.54 3.10 -14.32
CA VAL A 197 -5.08 2.95 -14.34
C VAL A 197 -4.67 1.51 -14.72
N MET A 198 -3.45 1.36 -15.19
CA MET A 198 -2.79 0.06 -15.42
C MET A 198 -1.87 -0.24 -14.24
N ILE A 199 -2.06 -1.36 -13.56
CA ILE A 199 -1.21 -1.78 -12.42
C ILE A 199 -0.07 -2.72 -12.82
N SER A 200 -0.06 -3.20 -14.05
CA SER A 200 1.02 -3.98 -14.65
C SER A 200 1.16 -3.64 -16.12
N GLU A 201 2.38 -3.75 -16.64
CA GLU A 201 2.67 -3.48 -18.06
C GLU A 201 1.89 -4.47 -18.95
N GLY A 202 1.17 -3.94 -19.96
CA GLY A 202 0.31 -4.74 -20.84
C GLY A 202 -0.92 -5.35 -20.17
N GLY A 203 -1.18 -5.03 -18.89
CA GLY A 203 -2.31 -5.55 -18.12
C GLY A 203 -3.64 -4.83 -18.39
N GLU A 204 -4.72 -5.38 -17.82
CA GLU A 204 -6.04 -4.75 -17.85
C GLU A 204 -6.05 -3.48 -16.98
N ARG A 205 -6.90 -2.54 -17.36
CA ARG A 205 -7.12 -1.31 -16.60
C ARG A 205 -8.15 -1.54 -15.51
N ILE A 206 -7.86 -1.01 -14.32
CA ILE A 206 -8.75 -1.05 -13.16
C ILE A 206 -9.04 0.36 -12.67
N ALA A 207 -10.13 0.56 -11.95
CA ALA A 207 -10.36 1.84 -11.30
C ALA A 207 -9.58 1.90 -9.97
N CYS A 208 -8.82 3.00 -9.82
CA CYS A 208 -8.16 3.38 -8.56
C CYS A 208 -8.48 4.86 -8.29
N PRO A 209 -8.48 5.30 -7.03
CA PRO A 209 -8.66 6.71 -6.72
C PRO A 209 -7.62 7.60 -7.38
N THR A 210 -8.04 8.83 -7.68
CA THR A 210 -7.13 9.86 -8.16
C THR A 210 -6.10 10.23 -7.10
N ARG A 211 -5.02 10.84 -7.54
CA ARG A 211 -3.93 11.31 -6.66
C ARG A 211 -4.43 12.29 -5.59
N ASP A 212 -5.25 13.26 -5.98
CA ASP A 212 -5.82 14.24 -5.04
C ASP A 212 -6.72 13.59 -3.98
N PHE A 213 -7.49 12.58 -4.39
CA PHE A 213 -8.26 11.78 -3.44
C PHE A 213 -7.34 11.05 -2.45
N ASN A 214 -6.30 10.39 -2.96
CA ASN A 214 -5.33 9.65 -2.15
C ASN A 214 -4.56 10.56 -1.20
N ALA A 215 -4.28 11.81 -1.56
CA ALA A 215 -3.64 12.77 -0.65
C ALA A 215 -4.47 13.01 0.62
N VAL A 216 -5.79 13.11 0.49
CA VAL A 216 -6.70 13.26 1.64
C VAL A 216 -6.93 11.91 2.33
N PHE A 217 -7.20 10.86 1.57
CA PHE A 217 -7.56 9.56 2.09
C PHE A 217 -6.42 8.91 2.90
N LEU A 218 -5.19 8.89 2.35
CA LEU A 218 -4.04 8.31 3.03
C LEU A 218 -3.68 9.08 4.31
N LEU A 219 -3.81 10.42 4.31
CA LEU A 219 -3.59 11.21 5.51
C LEU A 219 -4.56 10.84 6.63
N ILE A 220 -5.86 10.72 6.31
CA ILE A 220 -6.88 10.32 7.30
C ILE A 220 -6.65 8.88 7.76
N HIS A 221 -6.25 7.99 6.85
CA HIS A 221 -5.93 6.61 7.16
C HIS A 221 -4.75 6.52 8.14
N ILE A 222 -3.64 7.22 7.86
CA ILE A 222 -2.47 7.33 8.76
C ILE A 222 -2.90 7.90 10.11
N TYR A 223 -3.66 9.00 10.13
CA TYR A 223 -4.16 9.64 11.35
C TYR A 223 -4.92 8.64 12.23
N ARG A 224 -5.83 7.86 11.66
CA ARG A 224 -6.59 6.86 12.42
C ARG A 224 -5.70 5.77 12.99
N HIS A 225 -4.91 5.12 12.14
CA HIS A 225 -4.03 4.04 12.59
C HIS A 225 -3.01 4.50 13.63
N PHE A 226 -2.50 5.73 13.52
CA PHE A 226 -1.55 6.26 14.50
C PHE A 226 -2.13 6.27 15.92
N PHE A 227 -3.41 6.59 16.08
CA PHE A 227 -4.06 6.63 17.39
C PHE A 227 -4.69 5.30 17.82
N ASP A 228 -5.01 4.42 16.89
CA ASP A 228 -5.71 3.16 17.19
C ASP A 228 -4.75 1.98 17.36
N GLU A 229 -3.78 1.82 16.46
CA GLU A 229 -2.98 0.59 16.32
C GLU A 229 -1.48 0.86 16.20
N GLY A 230 -1.09 2.09 15.92
CA GLY A 230 0.24 2.48 15.49
C GLY A 230 0.40 2.39 13.97
N ILE A 231 1.48 3.00 13.46
CA ILE A 231 1.81 3.00 12.03
C ILE A 231 3.24 2.54 11.79
N GLY A 232 3.45 1.85 10.66
CA GLY A 232 4.79 1.57 10.14
C GLY A 232 5.26 2.66 9.17
N LEU A 233 6.56 2.73 8.93
CA LEU A 233 7.15 3.71 8.00
C LEU A 233 6.67 3.52 6.55
N ARG A 234 6.20 2.32 6.17
CA ARG A 234 5.60 2.10 4.86
C ARG A 234 4.41 3.02 4.59
N GLN A 235 3.51 3.21 5.57
CA GLN A 235 2.36 4.10 5.41
C GLN A 235 2.79 5.56 5.23
N LEU A 236 3.82 6.02 5.94
CA LEU A 236 4.40 7.34 5.73
C LEU A 236 5.05 7.47 4.35
N MET A 237 5.71 6.41 3.88
CA MET A 237 6.32 6.37 2.55
C MET A 237 5.26 6.35 1.43
N ASP A 238 4.15 5.63 1.61
CA ASP A 238 2.97 5.69 0.72
C ASP A 238 2.47 7.12 0.56
N TYR A 239 2.34 7.84 1.68
CA TYR A 239 1.90 9.23 1.67
C TYR A 239 2.92 10.15 1.02
N TYR A 240 4.21 9.99 1.34
CA TYR A 240 5.29 10.77 0.73
C TYR A 240 5.29 10.66 -0.80
N TYR A 241 5.26 9.44 -1.34
CA TYR A 241 5.23 9.25 -2.79
C TYR A 241 3.94 9.75 -3.44
N CYS A 242 2.82 9.64 -2.75
CA CYS A 242 1.56 10.23 -3.21
C CYS A 242 1.69 11.76 -3.35
N ILE A 243 2.23 12.46 -2.34
CA ILE A 243 2.35 13.93 -2.37
C ILE A 243 3.39 14.39 -3.37
N ILE A 244 4.58 13.77 -3.41
CA ILE A 244 5.63 14.17 -4.36
C ILE A 244 5.17 14.00 -5.81
N SER A 245 4.43 12.94 -6.08
CA SER A 245 3.85 12.72 -7.41
C SER A 245 2.76 13.75 -7.78
N CYS A 246 2.22 14.51 -6.82
CA CYS A 246 1.36 15.68 -7.09
C CYS A 246 2.14 16.93 -7.54
N LEU A 247 3.45 16.97 -7.28
CA LEU A 247 4.29 18.15 -7.57
C LEU A 247 5.03 18.02 -8.91
N LEU A 248 5.04 16.83 -9.50
CA LEU A 248 5.62 16.50 -10.80
C LEU A 248 4.55 16.44 -11.88
#